data_7da3b80fd0874d24540cda7655a1453f
#
_entry.id   7da3b80fd0874d24540cda7655a1453f
#
_cell.length_a   1.000
_cell.length_b   1.000
_cell.length_c   1.000
_cell.angle_alpha   90.00
_cell.angle_beta   90.00
_cell.angle_gamma   90.00
#
_symmetry.space_group_name_H-M   'P 1'
#
loop_
_entity.id
_entity.type
_entity.pdbx_description
1 polymer ?
#
loop_
_entity_poly.entity_id
_entity_poly.type
_entity_poly.pdbx_seq_one_letter_code
_entity_poly.pdbx_strand_id
1 'polypeptide(L)'
;MRRDKISRVQQYHDLLRLVLENGRERTDRTGTGTLSVFGAQTRFDLRADGPGFPLLTTKKLHIKSIIYELLWFLRGDTNIRYLNQHGVTI
;
A
#
# COMPACT_ATOMS: atom_id res chain seq x y z
N MET A 1 20.80 -9.31 6.26
CA MET A 1 21.42 -8.10 5.70
C MET A 1 20.55 -6.90 5.93
N ARG A 2 21.15 -5.84 6.42
CA ARG A 2 20.42 -4.59 6.65
C ARG A 2 19.86 -4.00 5.38
N ARG A 3 20.58 -4.18 4.27
CA ARG A 3 20.15 -3.69 2.96
C ARG A 3 18.76 -4.19 2.62
N ASP A 4 18.47 -5.47 2.92
CA ASP A 4 17.17 -6.07 2.60
C ASP A 4 16.06 -5.42 3.40
N LYS A 5 16.29 -5.14 4.68
CA LYS A 5 15.31 -4.45 5.52
C LYS A 5 15.04 -3.03 5.03
N ILE A 6 16.10 -2.33 4.63
CA ILE A 6 15.98 -0.96 4.10
C ILE A 6 15.17 -0.97 2.81
N SER A 7 15.43 -1.94 1.91
CA SER A 7 14.75 -1.98 0.63
C SER A 7 13.28 -2.32 0.70
N ARG A 8 12.80 -2.90 1.80
CA ARG A 8 11.36 -3.19 1.94
C ARG A 8 10.49 -1.95 1.91
N VAL A 9 10.97 -0.85 2.45
CA VAL A 9 10.18 0.38 2.57
C VAL A 9 10.80 1.55 1.79
N GLN A 10 11.96 1.35 1.22
CA GLN A 10 12.65 2.42 0.53
C GLN A 10 11.86 2.93 -0.67
N GLN A 11 11.24 2.02 -1.42
CA GLN A 11 10.43 2.39 -2.57
C GLN A 11 9.26 3.28 -2.17
N TYR A 12 8.65 3.00 -1.03
CA TYR A 12 7.55 3.80 -0.52
C TYR A 12 8.04 5.19 -0.10
N HIS A 13 9.16 5.25 0.61
CA HIS A 13 9.75 6.52 1.02
C HIS A 13 10.17 7.36 -0.19
N ASP A 14 10.74 6.73 -1.20
CA ASP A 14 11.12 7.42 -2.43
C ASP A 14 9.89 7.98 -3.15
N LEU A 15 8.79 7.22 -3.16
CA LEU A 15 7.55 7.69 -3.75
C LEU A 15 6.99 8.89 -2.98
N LEU A 16 7.00 8.84 -1.66
CA LEU A 16 6.56 9.98 -0.83
C LEU A 16 7.41 11.21 -1.12
N ARG A 17 8.72 11.04 -1.21
CA ARG A 17 9.62 12.14 -1.50
C ARG A 17 9.35 12.72 -2.88
N LEU A 18 9.13 11.85 -3.88
CA LEU A 18 8.79 12.30 -5.22
C LEU A 18 7.54 13.18 -5.22
N VAL A 19 6.50 12.76 -4.51
CA VAL A 19 5.26 13.54 -4.44
C VAL A 19 5.48 14.84 -3.70
N LEU A 20 6.23 14.83 -2.60
CA LEU A 20 6.50 16.05 -1.84
C LEU A 20 7.30 17.07 -2.64
N GLU A 21 8.27 16.61 -3.45
CA GLU A 21 9.15 17.50 -4.20
C GLU A 21 8.56 17.95 -5.53
N ASN A 22 7.77 17.09 -6.19
CA ASN A 22 7.31 17.31 -7.53
C ASN A 22 5.79 17.34 -7.69
N GLY A 23 5.05 17.05 -6.61
CA GLY A 23 3.61 16.99 -6.66
C GLY A 23 2.97 18.33 -6.93
N ARG A 24 1.85 18.29 -7.63
CA ARG A 24 1.02 19.46 -7.84
C ARG A 24 -0.12 19.48 -6.85
N GLU A 25 -0.38 20.66 -6.31
CA GLU A 25 -1.48 20.82 -5.39
C GLU A 25 -2.81 20.70 -6.14
N ARG A 26 -3.72 19.90 -5.58
CA ARG A 26 -5.07 19.74 -6.10
C ARG A 26 -6.05 19.91 -4.96
N THR A 27 -7.15 20.58 -5.27
CA THR A 27 -8.25 20.72 -4.32
C THR A 27 -9.17 19.51 -4.42
N ASP A 28 -9.78 19.14 -3.31
CA ASP A 28 -10.79 18.12 -3.29
C ASP A 28 -12.10 18.68 -2.74
N ARG A 29 -13.14 17.85 -2.72
CA ARG A 29 -14.46 18.28 -2.25
C ARG A 29 -14.49 18.64 -0.77
N THR A 30 -13.51 18.18 0.00
CA THR A 30 -13.44 18.47 1.45
C THR A 30 -12.68 19.74 1.76
N GLY A 31 -12.03 20.34 0.78
CA GLY A 31 -11.23 21.54 0.96
C GLY A 31 -9.87 21.31 1.60
N THR A 32 -9.50 20.06 1.88
CA THR A 32 -8.22 19.72 2.49
C THR A 32 -7.07 19.89 1.51
N GLY A 33 -7.30 19.51 0.26
CA GLY A 33 -6.27 19.53 -0.76
C GLY A 33 -5.35 18.32 -0.70
N THR A 34 -4.65 18.07 -1.79
CA THR A 34 -3.69 17.00 -1.92
C THR A 34 -2.53 17.42 -2.79
N LEU A 35 -1.40 16.75 -2.64
CA LEU A 35 -0.30 16.81 -3.60
C LEU A 35 -0.35 15.55 -4.46
N SER A 36 -0.27 15.70 -5.77
CA SER A 36 -0.35 14.58 -6.67
C SER A 36 0.68 14.65 -7.79
N VAL A 37 1.10 13.47 -8.23
CA VAL A 37 1.98 13.30 -9.39
C VAL A 37 1.25 12.38 -10.36
N PHE A 38 1.30 12.72 -11.65
CA PHE A 38 0.68 11.88 -12.67
C PHE A 38 1.62 10.73 -13.02
N GLY A 39 1.28 9.56 -12.54
CA GLY A 39 2.03 8.34 -12.86
C GLY A 39 3.34 8.21 -12.11
N ALA A 40 3.46 7.14 -11.36
CA ALA A 40 4.70 6.74 -10.71
C ALA A 40 4.73 5.23 -10.69
N GLN A 41 5.93 4.66 -10.71
CA GLN A 41 6.11 3.22 -10.69
C GLN A 41 7.05 2.83 -9.57
N THR A 42 6.69 1.79 -8.84
CA THR A 42 7.56 1.18 -7.85
C THR A 42 7.73 -0.29 -8.18
N ARG A 43 8.87 -0.86 -7.79
CA ARG A 43 9.16 -2.27 -8.01
C ARG A 43 9.56 -2.90 -6.70
N PHE A 44 9.00 -4.08 -6.45
CA PHE A 44 9.27 -4.85 -5.24
C PHE A 44 9.74 -6.25 -5.63
N ASP A 45 10.82 -6.67 -5.00
CA ASP A 45 11.35 -8.01 -5.19
C ASP A 45 10.63 -8.95 -4.22
N LEU A 46 9.82 -9.85 -4.76
CA LEU A 46 9.02 -10.79 -3.96
C LEU A 46 9.66 -12.17 -3.82
N ARG A 47 10.90 -12.34 -4.28
CA ARG A 47 11.57 -13.63 -4.15
C ARG A 47 11.77 -14.00 -2.68
N ALA A 48 11.72 -15.31 -2.41
CA ALA A 48 11.84 -15.80 -1.03
C ALA A 48 13.21 -15.50 -0.41
N ASP A 49 14.24 -15.44 -1.24
CA ASP A 49 15.62 -15.13 -0.82
C ASP A 49 15.95 -13.65 -0.87
N GLY A 50 14.97 -12.82 -1.22
CA GLY A 50 15.14 -11.38 -1.31
C GLY A 50 14.67 -10.65 -0.06
N PRO A 51 14.34 -9.36 -0.18
CA PRO A 51 13.91 -8.55 0.97
C PRO A 51 12.59 -8.99 1.60
N GLY A 52 11.82 -9.83 0.92
CA GLY A 52 10.57 -10.35 1.43
C GLY A 52 9.37 -9.52 1.01
N PHE A 53 8.20 -9.88 1.51
CA PHE A 53 6.96 -9.21 1.17
C PHE A 53 7.00 -7.75 1.64
N PRO A 54 6.61 -6.79 0.78
CA PRO A 54 6.77 -5.36 1.07
C PRO A 54 5.66 -4.84 2.00
N LEU A 55 5.70 -5.26 3.26
CA LEU A 55 4.77 -4.75 4.25
C LEU A 55 5.31 -3.46 4.83
N LEU A 56 4.60 -2.36 4.65
CA LEU A 56 5.03 -1.06 5.11
C LEU A 56 5.02 -0.99 6.63
N THR A 57 6.00 -0.32 7.21
CA THR A 57 6.12 -0.16 8.66
C THR A 57 5.84 1.29 9.11
N THR A 58 5.62 2.19 8.17
CA THR A 58 5.32 3.59 8.45
C THR A 58 3.98 3.74 9.17
N LYS A 59 3.10 2.79 8.97
CA LYS A 59 1.79 2.72 9.59
C LYS A 59 1.55 1.29 10.04
N LYS A 60 0.92 1.13 11.21
CA LYS A 60 0.55 -0.21 11.68
C LYS A 60 -0.52 -0.80 10.76
N LEU A 61 -0.24 -1.99 10.24
CA LEU A 61 -1.14 -2.66 9.32
C LEU A 61 -1.77 -3.89 9.98
N HIS A 62 -3.03 -4.16 9.63
CA HIS A 62 -3.75 -5.33 10.11
C HIS A 62 -3.69 -6.43 9.05
N ILE A 63 -2.72 -7.33 9.17
CA ILE A 63 -2.40 -8.33 8.14
C ILE A 63 -3.58 -9.22 7.79
N LYS A 64 -4.34 -9.65 8.79
CA LYS A 64 -5.52 -10.50 8.56
C LYS A 64 -6.50 -9.83 7.59
N SER A 65 -6.79 -8.56 7.82
CA SER A 65 -7.71 -7.81 6.95
C SER A 65 -7.16 -7.68 5.54
N ILE A 66 -5.86 -7.45 5.40
CA ILE A 66 -5.22 -7.32 4.09
C ILE A 66 -5.35 -8.63 3.31
N ILE A 67 -5.07 -9.75 3.94
CA ILE A 67 -5.12 -11.07 3.28
C ILE A 67 -6.56 -11.40 2.86
N TYR A 68 -7.53 -11.24 3.74
CA TYR A 68 -8.92 -11.56 3.40
C TYR A 68 -9.48 -10.63 2.34
N GLU A 69 -9.13 -9.36 2.38
CA GLU A 69 -9.55 -8.41 1.35
C GLU A 69 -8.96 -8.79 -0.01
N LEU A 70 -7.68 -9.16 -0.06
CA LEU A 70 -7.05 -9.58 -1.30
C LEU A 70 -7.72 -10.84 -1.86
N LEU A 71 -8.00 -11.83 -1.01
CA LEU A 71 -8.69 -13.04 -1.43
C LEU A 71 -10.09 -12.72 -1.95
N TRP A 72 -10.77 -11.78 -1.32
CA TRP A 72 -12.07 -11.31 -1.73
C TRP A 72 -12.03 -10.71 -3.15
N PHE A 73 -11.03 -9.88 -3.41
CA PHE A 73 -10.81 -9.32 -4.76
C PHE A 73 -10.53 -10.41 -5.78
N LEU A 74 -9.64 -11.35 -5.45
CA LEU A 74 -9.27 -12.43 -6.36
C LEU A 74 -10.44 -13.33 -6.71
N ARG A 75 -11.42 -13.46 -5.83
CA ARG A 75 -12.65 -14.21 -6.08
C ARG A 75 -13.63 -13.46 -7.00
N GLY A 76 -13.37 -12.19 -7.28
CA GLY A 76 -14.29 -11.35 -8.03
C GLY A 76 -15.58 -11.06 -7.28
N ASP A 77 -15.54 -11.13 -5.96
CA ASP A 77 -16.72 -10.95 -5.12
C ASP A 77 -16.99 -9.45 -4.92
N THR A 78 -18.28 -9.09 -4.90
CA THR A 78 -18.70 -7.71 -4.65
C THR A 78 -19.51 -7.56 -3.37
N ASN A 79 -19.80 -8.68 -2.70
CA ASN A 79 -20.58 -8.69 -1.46
C ASN A 79 -19.63 -8.84 -0.28
N ILE A 80 -19.78 -8.00 0.74
CA ILE A 80 -18.89 -8.00 1.90
C ILE A 80 -19.18 -9.11 2.91
N ARG A 81 -20.14 -9.98 2.63
CA ARG A 81 -20.50 -11.07 3.54
C ARG A 81 -19.31 -11.95 3.88
N TYR A 82 -18.51 -12.31 2.88
CA TYR A 82 -17.32 -13.11 3.07
C TYR A 82 -16.35 -12.45 4.09
N LEU A 83 -16.15 -11.15 3.96
CA LEU A 83 -15.27 -10.40 4.86
C LEU A 83 -15.85 -10.38 6.27
N ASN A 84 -17.14 -10.12 6.39
CA ASN A 84 -17.82 -10.08 7.69
C ASN A 84 -17.76 -11.44 8.40
N GLN A 85 -17.89 -12.54 7.66
CA GLN A 85 -17.79 -13.90 8.20
C GLN A 85 -16.41 -14.19 8.80
N HIS A 86 -15.37 -13.50 8.34
CA HIS A 86 -14.01 -13.67 8.82
C HIS A 86 -13.57 -12.54 9.77
N GLY A 87 -14.53 -11.74 10.23
CA GLY A 87 -14.26 -10.67 11.18
C GLY A 87 -13.52 -9.48 10.59
N VAL A 88 -13.63 -9.29 9.29
CA VAL A 88 -13.00 -8.16 8.58
C VAL A 88 -14.07 -7.13 8.24
N THR A 89 -13.83 -5.90 8.66
CA THR A 89 -14.71 -4.76 8.35
C THR A 89 -13.99 -3.79 7.43
N ILE A 90 -14.69 -3.27 6.45
CA ILE A 90 -14.16 -2.25 5.54
C ILE A 90 -15.18 -1.13 5.34
#